data_f7879ad3cd88d6532ee796008848d30c
#
_entry.id   f7879ad3cd88d6532ee796008848d30c
#
_cell.length_a   1.000
_cell.length_b   1.000
_cell.length_c   1.000
_cell.angle_alpha   90.00
_cell.angle_beta   90.00
_cell.angle_gamma   90.00
#
_symmetry.space_group_name_H-M   'P 1'
#
loop_
_entity.id
_entity.type
_entity.pdbx_description
1 polymer ?
#
loop_
_entity_poly.entity_id
_entity_poly.type
_entity_poly.pdbx_seq_one_letter_code
_entity_poly.pdbx_strand_id
1 'polypeptide(L)'
;MTYLTTPNQFIQDQQGQRFAYREVGTGRGLPLVLLNHLSATLDNWDPALIDLISQQRRVIVFNNRGVGFSDGKVPTTIEQMVADCYAFITAMQLTQFDLLGLSMGGFVAQAFTLKYSSSVNHLILVGTGPQGDSEIAKVGRITTFDLIRSFLTHRDVKEYLFFTRTPQGKQAGKAFINRLKQREIVEDKAITLAAYRRQLMAIKQYAHDQPANLAQINQPTLIVNGDHDRMAPVNGSYELHERILNSQLKLYPDAGHMALFQNPNDFAALLAQFLNH
;
A
#
# COMPACT_ATOMS: atom_id res chain seq x y z
N MET A 1 18.55 3.96 -12.59
CA MET A 1 18.64 4.02 -11.12
C MET A 1 17.62 3.03 -10.58
N THR A 2 17.98 2.16 -9.64
CA THR A 2 17.09 1.17 -9.04
C THR A 2 16.41 1.76 -7.79
N TYR A 3 15.34 1.14 -7.30
CA TYR A 3 14.69 1.58 -6.06
C TYR A 3 15.63 1.55 -4.84
N LEU A 4 16.54 0.57 -4.80
CA LEU A 4 17.56 0.45 -3.75
C LEU A 4 18.56 1.62 -3.73
N THR A 5 18.93 2.14 -4.89
CA THR A 5 19.91 3.21 -5.04
C THR A 5 19.29 4.62 -5.16
N THR A 6 17.96 4.71 -5.19
CA THR A 6 17.26 6.00 -5.25
C THR A 6 17.27 6.67 -3.87
N PRO A 7 17.80 7.90 -3.74
CA PRO A 7 17.80 8.63 -2.48
C PRO A 7 16.39 9.09 -2.10
N ASN A 8 16.17 9.34 -0.80
CA ASN A 8 14.97 10.01 -0.35
C ASN A 8 14.98 11.45 -0.87
N GLN A 9 13.85 11.87 -1.42
CA GLN A 9 13.57 13.23 -1.86
C GLN A 9 12.55 13.85 -0.91
N PHE A 10 12.44 15.17 -0.94
CA PHE A 10 11.55 15.91 -0.04
C PHE A 10 10.78 16.96 -0.82
N ILE A 11 9.51 17.11 -0.49
CA ILE A 11 8.65 18.16 -1.00
C ILE A 11 7.84 18.77 0.15
N GLN A 12 7.52 20.05 0.07
CA GLN A 12 6.67 20.71 1.05
C GLN A 12 5.30 21.05 0.44
N ASP A 13 4.27 20.85 1.25
CA ASP A 13 2.94 21.35 0.90
C ASP A 13 2.86 22.88 1.10
N GLN A 14 1.70 23.47 0.75
CA GLN A 14 1.44 24.90 0.88
C GLN A 14 1.50 25.40 2.34
N GLN A 15 1.48 24.50 3.32
CA GLN A 15 1.56 24.81 4.75
C GLN A 15 2.98 24.64 5.31
N GLY A 16 3.96 24.32 4.44
CA GLY A 16 5.35 24.07 4.81
C GLY A 16 5.61 22.67 5.41
N GLN A 17 4.62 21.79 5.38
CA GLN A 17 4.76 20.42 5.87
C GLN A 17 5.55 19.59 4.86
N ARG A 18 6.64 18.99 5.29
CA ARG A 18 7.52 18.19 4.44
C ARG A 18 7.08 16.75 4.35
N PHE A 19 7.04 16.22 3.11
CA PHE A 19 6.87 14.80 2.80
C PHE A 19 8.17 14.23 2.24
N ALA A 20 8.56 13.05 2.74
CA ALA A 20 9.64 12.25 2.15
C ALA A 20 9.05 11.30 1.11
N TYR A 21 9.69 11.21 -0.05
CA TYR A 21 9.25 10.35 -1.15
C TYR A 21 10.44 9.79 -1.92
N ARG A 22 10.17 8.79 -2.76
CA ARG A 22 11.08 8.30 -3.80
C ARG A 22 10.36 8.25 -5.13
N GLU A 23 11.08 8.60 -6.16
CA GLU A 23 10.61 8.52 -7.53
C GLU A 23 11.61 7.74 -8.37
N VAL A 24 11.10 6.73 -9.08
CA VAL A 24 11.89 5.88 -9.99
C VAL A 24 11.18 5.67 -11.31
N GLY A 25 11.96 5.43 -12.35
CA GLY A 25 11.44 5.29 -13.71
C GLY A 25 11.22 6.64 -14.42
N THR A 26 11.29 6.59 -15.73
CA THR A 26 11.10 7.76 -16.62
C THR A 26 10.08 7.44 -17.71
N GLY A 27 9.24 6.43 -17.47
CA GLY A 27 8.26 5.94 -18.44
C GLY A 27 7.33 7.05 -18.92
N ARG A 28 6.84 6.88 -20.15
CA ARG A 28 5.81 7.76 -20.72
C ARG A 28 4.44 7.37 -20.16
N GLY A 29 3.56 8.34 -20.01
CA GLY A 29 2.21 8.15 -19.48
C GLY A 29 2.04 8.73 -18.08
N LEU A 30 0.89 8.43 -17.46
CA LEU A 30 0.58 8.92 -16.12
C LEU A 30 1.47 8.25 -15.07
N PRO A 31 1.93 9.00 -14.06
CA PRO A 31 2.69 8.42 -12.96
C PRO A 31 1.81 7.46 -12.15
N LEU A 32 2.42 6.41 -11.60
CA LEU A 32 1.81 5.51 -10.64
C LEU A 32 2.19 5.95 -9.22
N VAL A 33 1.20 6.37 -8.43
CA VAL A 33 1.38 6.73 -7.03
C VAL A 33 1.03 5.55 -6.15
N LEU A 34 1.92 5.20 -5.22
CA LEU A 34 1.78 4.06 -4.31
C LEU A 34 1.50 4.53 -2.88
N LEU A 35 0.42 4.02 -2.28
CA LEU A 35 0.05 4.28 -0.89
C LEU A 35 0.41 3.12 0.02
N ASN A 36 1.05 3.45 1.12
CA ASN A 36 1.70 2.51 2.03
C ASN A 36 0.71 1.71 2.89
N HIS A 37 1.07 0.46 3.18
CA HIS A 37 0.41 -0.35 4.20
C HIS A 37 0.70 0.14 5.63
N LEU A 38 0.01 -0.42 6.63
CA LEU A 38 0.25 -0.19 8.05
C LEU A 38 1.75 -0.33 8.39
N SER A 39 2.30 0.63 9.10
CA SER A 39 3.71 0.73 9.55
C SER A 39 4.75 0.86 8.45
N ALA A 40 4.37 0.93 7.18
CA ALA A 40 5.35 1.03 6.10
C ALA A 40 6.00 2.41 6.02
N THR A 41 7.29 2.38 5.74
CA THR A 41 8.09 3.49 5.25
C THR A 41 8.47 3.25 3.79
N LEU A 42 9.24 4.16 3.18
CA LEU A 42 9.77 3.97 1.82
C LEU A 42 10.60 2.68 1.66
N ASP A 43 11.17 2.14 2.76
CA ASP A 43 12.00 0.93 2.74
C ASP A 43 11.20 -0.38 2.84
N ASN A 44 9.87 -0.32 2.88
CA ASN A 44 9.04 -1.52 2.99
C ASN A 44 8.43 -1.99 1.66
N TRP A 45 8.66 -1.26 0.57
CA TRP A 45 8.31 -1.71 -0.77
C TRP A 45 9.38 -2.66 -1.32
N ASP A 46 8.95 -3.74 -1.94
CA ASP A 46 9.86 -4.70 -2.57
C ASP A 46 10.62 -4.05 -3.74
N PRO A 47 11.96 -3.90 -3.64
CA PRO A 47 12.73 -3.25 -4.69
C PRO A 47 12.62 -4.00 -6.03
N ALA A 48 12.52 -5.33 -6.02
CA ALA A 48 12.35 -6.08 -7.25
C ALA A 48 11.04 -5.74 -7.97
N LEU A 49 9.94 -5.58 -7.22
CA LEU A 49 8.67 -5.18 -7.81
C LEU A 49 8.72 -3.75 -8.34
N ILE A 50 9.23 -2.80 -7.53
CA ILE A 50 9.30 -1.40 -7.95
C ILE A 50 10.18 -1.25 -9.20
N ASP A 51 11.31 -1.95 -9.25
CA ASP A 51 12.22 -1.90 -10.40
C ASP A 51 11.57 -2.47 -11.68
N LEU A 52 10.75 -3.54 -11.57
CA LEU A 52 9.98 -4.08 -12.69
C LEU A 52 8.96 -3.06 -13.23
N ILE A 53 8.18 -2.44 -12.35
CA ILE A 53 7.16 -1.46 -12.73
C ILE A 53 7.82 -0.22 -13.33
N SER A 54 8.94 0.22 -12.76
CA SER A 54 9.64 1.44 -13.17
C SER A 54 10.32 1.38 -14.53
N GLN A 55 10.46 0.17 -15.11
CA GLN A 55 10.93 0.02 -16.50
C GLN A 55 9.98 0.66 -17.51
N GLN A 56 8.69 0.73 -17.20
CA GLN A 56 7.67 1.22 -18.12
C GLN A 56 6.96 2.49 -17.62
N ARG A 57 7.03 2.79 -16.32
CA ARG A 57 6.27 3.88 -15.68
C ARG A 57 7.11 4.68 -14.70
N ARG A 58 6.73 5.93 -14.53
CA ARG A 58 7.16 6.77 -13.41
C ARG A 58 6.43 6.30 -12.16
N VAL A 59 7.15 5.81 -11.16
CA VAL A 59 6.61 5.30 -9.89
C VAL A 59 6.97 6.26 -8.77
N ILE A 60 5.98 6.69 -8.00
CA ILE A 60 6.13 7.60 -6.87
C ILE A 60 5.63 6.90 -5.61
N VAL A 61 6.51 6.77 -4.62
CA VAL A 61 6.17 6.26 -3.28
C VAL A 61 6.45 7.38 -2.28
N PHE A 62 5.54 7.65 -1.36
CA PHE A 62 5.76 8.65 -0.32
C PHE A 62 5.39 8.13 1.06
N ASN A 63 6.02 8.69 2.09
CA ASN A 63 5.65 8.41 3.47
C ASN A 63 4.42 9.22 3.87
N ASN A 64 3.51 8.55 4.55
CA ASN A 64 2.40 9.23 5.23
C ASN A 64 2.94 10.30 6.20
N ARG A 65 2.14 11.34 6.47
CA ARG A 65 2.46 12.35 7.49
C ARG A 65 2.85 11.69 8.82
N GLY A 66 3.97 12.12 9.43
CA GLY A 66 4.47 11.60 10.70
C GLY A 66 5.10 10.20 10.64
N VAL A 67 5.39 9.70 9.44
CA VAL A 67 6.08 8.41 9.21
C VAL A 67 7.42 8.67 8.53
N GLY A 68 8.45 7.90 8.90
CA GLY A 68 9.77 8.02 8.30
C GLY A 68 10.35 9.43 8.46
N PHE A 69 10.77 10.02 7.35
CA PHE A 69 11.25 11.40 7.31
C PHE A 69 10.17 12.44 6.95
N SER A 70 8.89 12.04 6.83
CA SER A 70 7.79 13.01 6.71
C SER A 70 7.48 13.66 8.04
N ASP A 71 7.27 14.98 8.02
CA ASP A 71 6.97 15.77 9.22
C ASP A 71 5.57 15.52 9.78
N GLY A 72 5.30 16.07 10.97
CA GLY A 72 3.98 16.09 11.60
C GLY A 72 3.65 14.86 12.44
N LYS A 73 2.37 14.61 12.61
CA LYS A 73 1.84 13.47 13.37
C LYS A 73 0.91 12.65 12.47
N VAL A 74 1.01 11.32 12.56
CA VAL A 74 0.12 10.41 11.85
C VAL A 74 -1.34 10.72 12.21
N PRO A 75 -2.25 10.90 11.25
CA PRO A 75 -3.68 11.03 11.50
C PRO A 75 -4.28 9.78 12.16
N THR A 76 -5.45 9.95 12.78
CA THR A 76 -6.19 8.84 13.41
C THR A 76 -7.44 8.44 12.62
N THR A 77 -7.64 9.00 11.44
CA THR A 77 -8.75 8.67 10.54
C THR A 77 -8.24 8.53 9.10
N ILE A 78 -8.92 7.71 8.31
CA ILE A 78 -8.59 7.56 6.88
C ILE A 78 -8.89 8.86 6.13
N GLU A 79 -9.94 9.59 6.50
CA GLU A 79 -10.28 10.86 5.88
C GLU A 79 -9.14 11.91 6.02
N GLN A 80 -8.52 12.00 7.18
CA GLN A 80 -7.36 12.87 7.38
C GLN A 80 -6.14 12.41 6.56
N MET A 81 -5.94 11.08 6.42
CA MET A 81 -4.88 10.55 5.55
C MET A 81 -5.14 10.87 4.07
N VAL A 82 -6.41 10.90 3.64
CA VAL A 82 -6.80 11.37 2.30
C VAL A 82 -6.44 12.83 2.09
N ALA A 83 -6.67 13.69 3.10
CA ALA A 83 -6.28 15.10 3.02
C ALA A 83 -4.76 15.27 2.92
N ASP A 84 -3.97 14.49 3.65
CA ASP A 84 -2.51 14.48 3.55
C ASP A 84 -2.02 13.96 2.19
N CYS A 85 -2.66 12.91 1.65
CA CYS A 85 -2.38 12.43 0.29
C CYS A 85 -2.65 13.52 -0.75
N TYR A 86 -3.78 14.23 -0.64
CA TYR A 86 -4.11 15.34 -1.54
C TYR A 86 -3.09 16.48 -1.45
N ALA A 87 -2.62 16.82 -0.23
CA ALA A 87 -1.58 17.84 -0.04
C ALA A 87 -0.27 17.43 -0.73
N PHE A 88 0.15 16.16 -0.60
CA PHE A 88 1.32 15.62 -1.31
C PHE A 88 1.14 15.67 -2.84
N ILE A 89 0.02 15.18 -3.36
CA ILE A 89 -0.31 15.17 -4.80
C ILE A 89 -0.29 16.60 -5.37
N THR A 90 -0.85 17.55 -4.63
CA THR A 90 -0.86 18.98 -5.03
C THR A 90 0.55 19.56 -5.03
N ALA A 91 1.36 19.27 -4.00
CA ALA A 91 2.76 19.71 -3.95
C ALA A 91 3.59 19.15 -5.11
N MET A 92 3.34 17.90 -5.50
CA MET A 92 3.96 17.25 -6.68
C MET A 92 3.41 17.77 -8.02
N GLN A 93 2.41 18.67 -8.02
CA GLN A 93 1.74 19.20 -9.21
C GLN A 93 1.15 18.11 -10.12
N LEU A 94 0.68 17.01 -9.53
CA LEU A 94 0.06 15.92 -10.26
C LEU A 94 -1.44 16.23 -10.46
N THR A 95 -1.86 16.36 -11.71
CA THR A 95 -3.27 16.60 -12.07
C THR A 95 -4.02 15.30 -12.32
N GLN A 96 -3.34 14.32 -12.94
CA GLN A 96 -3.86 12.97 -13.20
C GLN A 96 -2.76 11.94 -12.95
N PHE A 97 -3.14 10.81 -12.38
CA PHE A 97 -2.24 9.69 -12.05
C PHE A 97 -3.01 8.38 -11.89
N ASP A 98 -2.29 7.27 -11.97
CA ASP A 98 -2.79 5.97 -11.54
C ASP A 98 -2.49 5.79 -10.04
N LEU A 99 -3.42 5.20 -9.27
CA LEU A 99 -3.33 5.11 -7.82
C LEU A 99 -3.36 3.66 -7.36
N LEU A 100 -2.29 3.21 -6.70
CA LEU A 100 -2.22 1.90 -6.07
C LEU A 100 -2.23 2.04 -4.56
N GLY A 101 -3.21 1.43 -3.91
CA GLY A 101 -3.30 1.33 -2.46
C GLY A 101 -3.06 -0.08 -1.96
N LEU A 102 -2.05 -0.24 -1.10
CA LEU A 102 -1.70 -1.51 -0.47
C LEU A 102 -2.22 -1.55 0.97
N SER A 103 -3.11 -2.50 1.30
CA SER A 103 -3.66 -2.67 2.65
C SER A 103 -4.32 -1.40 3.18
N MET A 104 -3.84 -0.78 4.26
CA MET A 104 -4.30 0.53 4.75
C MET A 104 -4.26 1.60 3.65
N GLY A 105 -3.26 1.57 2.77
CA GLY A 105 -3.20 2.44 1.60
C GLY A 105 -4.39 2.24 0.66
N GLY A 106 -4.97 1.04 0.60
CA GLY A 106 -6.17 0.74 -0.15
C GLY A 106 -7.42 1.42 0.43
N PHE A 107 -7.51 1.59 1.76
CA PHE A 107 -8.59 2.37 2.39
C PHE A 107 -8.49 3.84 1.99
N VAL A 108 -7.27 4.38 2.03
CA VAL A 108 -6.99 5.77 1.59
C VAL A 108 -7.28 5.92 0.10
N ALA A 109 -6.88 4.97 -0.74
CA ALA A 109 -7.09 5.02 -2.19
C ALA A 109 -8.58 5.03 -2.57
N GLN A 110 -9.41 4.18 -1.93
CA GLN A 110 -10.86 4.18 -2.12
C GLN A 110 -11.47 5.54 -1.75
N ALA A 111 -11.19 6.02 -0.53
CA ALA A 111 -11.73 7.29 -0.05
C ALA A 111 -11.19 8.49 -0.85
N PHE A 112 -9.94 8.46 -1.30
CA PHE A 112 -9.36 9.46 -2.19
C PHE A 112 -10.08 9.49 -3.54
N THR A 113 -10.30 8.34 -4.16
CA THR A 113 -10.95 8.23 -5.47
C THR A 113 -12.40 8.71 -5.41
N LEU A 114 -13.13 8.40 -4.33
CA LEU A 114 -14.49 8.92 -4.12
C LEU A 114 -14.52 10.45 -4.00
N LYS A 115 -13.51 11.05 -3.38
CA LYS A 115 -13.46 12.50 -3.12
C LYS A 115 -12.86 13.30 -4.27
N TYR A 116 -11.86 12.76 -4.97
CA TYR A 116 -11.06 13.43 -6.01
C TYR A 116 -11.03 12.60 -7.31
N SER A 117 -12.22 12.14 -7.75
CA SER A 117 -12.36 11.17 -8.85
C SER A 117 -11.69 11.61 -10.16
N SER A 118 -11.71 12.90 -10.49
CA SER A 118 -11.10 13.43 -11.72
C SER A 118 -9.57 13.33 -11.78
N SER A 119 -8.92 13.15 -10.63
CA SER A 119 -7.45 13.04 -10.56
C SER A 119 -6.95 11.60 -10.73
N VAL A 120 -7.80 10.60 -10.47
CA VAL A 120 -7.43 9.18 -10.55
C VAL A 120 -7.88 8.62 -11.89
N ASN A 121 -6.92 8.09 -12.66
CA ASN A 121 -7.19 7.47 -13.95
C ASN A 121 -7.51 5.97 -13.80
N HIS A 122 -6.64 5.21 -13.14
CA HIS A 122 -6.90 3.83 -12.73
C HIS A 122 -6.72 3.67 -11.22
N LEU A 123 -7.50 2.79 -10.62
CA LEU A 123 -7.41 2.43 -9.21
C LEU A 123 -6.93 0.99 -9.06
N ILE A 124 -5.90 0.77 -8.24
CA ILE A 124 -5.39 -0.57 -7.94
C ILE A 124 -5.47 -0.79 -6.44
N LEU A 125 -6.21 -1.80 -6.01
CA LEU A 125 -6.47 -2.15 -4.62
C LEU A 125 -5.86 -3.51 -4.30
N VAL A 126 -4.87 -3.54 -3.42
CA VAL A 126 -4.13 -4.77 -3.10
C VAL A 126 -4.22 -5.09 -1.62
N GLY A 127 -4.63 -6.33 -1.27
CA GLY A 127 -4.69 -6.80 0.12
C GLY A 127 -5.51 -5.88 1.03
N THR A 128 -6.69 -5.46 0.58
CA THR A 128 -7.52 -4.46 1.26
C THR A 128 -8.99 -4.89 1.25
N GLY A 129 -9.84 -4.16 1.95
CA GLY A 129 -11.29 -4.39 2.01
C GLY A 129 -12.08 -3.09 2.01
N PRO A 130 -13.42 -3.15 1.95
CA PRO A 130 -14.28 -1.98 1.95
C PRO A 130 -14.41 -1.33 3.33
N GLN A 131 -14.84 -0.07 3.36
CA GLN A 131 -15.25 0.60 4.60
C GLN A 131 -16.45 -0.11 5.22
N GLY A 132 -16.40 -0.30 6.54
CA GLY A 132 -17.44 -1.03 7.29
C GLY A 132 -17.18 -2.53 7.43
N ASP A 133 -16.10 -3.07 6.84
CA ASP A 133 -15.72 -4.48 7.00
C ASP A 133 -15.10 -4.71 8.39
N SER A 134 -15.88 -5.33 9.30
CA SER A 134 -15.47 -5.62 10.67
C SER A 134 -14.29 -6.60 10.79
N GLU A 135 -14.01 -7.42 9.75
CA GLU A 135 -12.86 -8.33 9.75
C GLU A 135 -11.54 -7.56 9.78
N ILE A 136 -11.49 -6.39 9.14
CA ILE A 136 -10.33 -5.48 9.15
C ILE A 136 -9.98 -5.01 10.58
N ALA A 137 -10.96 -4.88 11.48
CA ALA A 137 -10.71 -4.50 12.88
C ALA A 137 -9.81 -5.50 13.63
N LYS A 138 -9.70 -6.75 13.14
CA LYS A 138 -8.86 -7.81 13.73
C LYS A 138 -7.35 -7.61 13.47
N VAL A 139 -6.96 -6.71 12.56
CA VAL A 139 -5.57 -6.45 12.18
C VAL A 139 -4.69 -6.18 13.40
N GLY A 140 -5.14 -5.36 14.35
CA GLY A 140 -4.39 -5.06 15.57
C GLY A 140 -4.08 -6.31 16.43
N ARG A 141 -5.02 -7.25 16.51
CA ARG A 141 -4.82 -8.53 17.24
C ARG A 141 -3.86 -9.44 16.50
N ILE A 142 -4.01 -9.55 15.18
CA ILE A 142 -3.15 -10.40 14.33
C ILE A 142 -1.71 -9.89 14.40
N THR A 143 -1.49 -8.59 14.22
CA THR A 143 -0.15 -7.99 14.26
C THR A 143 0.51 -8.13 15.62
N THR A 144 -0.25 -7.96 16.72
CA THR A 144 0.28 -8.16 18.09
C THR A 144 0.72 -9.61 18.30
N PHE A 145 -0.10 -10.58 17.90
CA PHE A 145 0.24 -12.00 18.02
C PHE A 145 1.50 -12.37 17.23
N ASP A 146 1.59 -11.93 15.96
CA ASP A 146 2.74 -12.24 15.12
C ASP A 146 4.00 -11.45 15.55
N LEU A 147 3.88 -10.27 16.17
CA LEU A 147 5.01 -9.57 16.82
C LEU A 147 5.59 -10.38 17.99
N ILE A 148 4.74 -10.91 18.87
CA ILE A 148 5.18 -11.78 19.98
C ILE A 148 5.87 -13.03 19.41
N ARG A 149 5.29 -13.63 18.38
CA ARG A 149 5.85 -14.80 17.71
C ARG A 149 7.22 -14.49 17.07
N SER A 150 7.34 -13.35 16.39
CA SER A 150 8.58 -12.85 15.80
C SER A 150 9.69 -12.74 16.85
N PHE A 151 9.38 -12.15 17.99
CA PHE A 151 10.30 -12.04 19.11
C PHE A 151 10.79 -13.42 19.63
N LEU A 152 9.87 -14.36 19.83
CA LEU A 152 10.19 -15.71 20.32
C LEU A 152 10.99 -16.57 19.32
N THR A 153 10.85 -16.32 18.02
CA THR A 153 11.47 -17.12 16.96
C THR A 153 12.67 -16.44 16.30
N HIS A 154 13.00 -15.21 16.70
CA HIS A 154 14.06 -14.38 16.10
C HIS A 154 13.92 -14.24 14.56
N ARG A 155 12.68 -14.20 14.05
CA ARG A 155 12.37 -14.01 12.63
C ARG A 155 11.68 -12.68 12.41
N ASP A 156 11.83 -12.09 11.21
CA ASP A 156 11.14 -10.85 10.86
C ASP A 156 9.61 -11.05 10.90
N VAL A 157 8.90 -10.14 11.56
CA VAL A 157 7.43 -10.21 11.68
C VAL A 157 6.72 -10.22 10.34
N LYS A 158 7.30 -9.59 9.31
CA LYS A 158 6.77 -9.56 7.95
C LYS A 158 6.64 -10.95 7.33
N GLU A 159 7.54 -11.90 7.69
CA GLU A 159 7.43 -13.27 7.23
C GLU A 159 6.13 -13.94 7.71
N TYR A 160 5.64 -13.57 8.89
CA TYR A 160 4.40 -14.12 9.47
C TYR A 160 3.15 -13.39 9.00
N LEU A 161 3.25 -12.07 8.86
CA LEU A 161 2.11 -11.23 8.50
C LEU A 161 1.77 -11.32 7.00
N PHE A 162 2.79 -11.42 6.14
CA PHE A 162 2.65 -11.16 4.71
C PHE A 162 2.57 -12.42 3.87
N PHE A 163 3.14 -13.53 4.34
CA PHE A 163 3.31 -14.74 3.54
C PHE A 163 2.61 -15.94 4.16
N THR A 164 2.29 -16.93 3.33
CA THR A 164 1.72 -18.19 3.80
C THR A 164 2.73 -19.01 4.59
N ARG A 165 2.24 -20.03 5.31
CA ARG A 165 3.09 -20.94 6.10
C ARG A 165 3.58 -22.15 5.30
N THR A 166 3.21 -22.25 4.03
CA THR A 166 3.68 -23.28 3.11
C THR A 166 5.19 -23.16 2.86
N PRO A 167 5.85 -24.19 2.33
CA PRO A 167 7.26 -24.09 1.93
C PRO A 167 7.50 -22.92 0.96
N GLN A 168 6.61 -22.73 -0.03
CA GLN A 168 6.69 -21.68 -1.04
C GLN A 168 6.52 -20.28 -0.42
N GLY A 169 5.50 -20.07 0.43
CA GLY A 169 5.29 -18.80 1.11
C GLY A 169 6.44 -18.42 2.04
N LYS A 170 7.00 -19.41 2.78
CA LYS A 170 8.20 -19.18 3.62
C LYS A 170 9.43 -18.82 2.80
N GLN A 171 9.63 -19.45 1.64
CA GLN A 171 10.73 -19.12 0.74
C GLN A 171 10.57 -17.71 0.17
N ALA A 172 9.37 -17.35 -0.30
CA ALA A 172 9.05 -16.01 -0.80
C ALA A 172 9.27 -14.94 0.28
N GLY A 173 8.83 -15.20 1.53
CA GLY A 173 9.04 -14.30 2.66
C GLY A 173 10.53 -14.04 2.95
N LYS A 174 11.34 -15.10 3.00
CA LYS A 174 12.80 -14.95 3.16
C LYS A 174 13.44 -14.17 2.02
N ALA A 175 13.05 -14.46 0.78
CA ALA A 175 13.55 -13.76 -0.40
C ALA A 175 13.19 -12.27 -0.35
N PHE A 176 11.95 -11.93 0.01
CA PHE A 176 11.51 -10.55 0.21
C PHE A 176 12.34 -9.82 1.28
N ILE A 177 12.50 -10.41 2.48
CA ILE A 177 13.30 -9.79 3.55
C ILE A 177 14.75 -9.59 3.11
N ASN A 178 15.34 -10.54 2.39
CA ASN A 178 16.70 -10.41 1.87
C ASN A 178 16.82 -9.26 0.87
N ARG A 179 15.82 -9.04 0.00
CA ARG A 179 15.82 -7.90 -0.92
C ARG A 179 15.72 -6.56 -0.20
N LEU A 180 14.90 -6.46 0.85
CA LEU A 180 14.82 -5.24 1.66
C LEU A 180 16.15 -4.86 2.31
N LYS A 181 16.94 -5.85 2.76
CA LYS A 181 18.24 -5.66 3.41
C LYS A 181 19.37 -5.23 2.45
N GLN A 182 19.13 -5.22 1.14
CA GLN A 182 20.14 -4.84 0.14
C GLN A 182 20.31 -3.33 -0.02
N ARG A 183 19.51 -2.51 0.69
CA ARG A 183 19.66 -1.07 0.63
C ARG A 183 20.94 -0.63 1.37
N GLU A 184 21.85 0.04 0.62
CA GLU A 184 23.15 0.48 1.12
C GLU A 184 23.24 1.99 1.36
N ILE A 185 22.19 2.73 0.98
CA ILE A 185 22.12 4.17 1.20
C ILE A 185 21.20 4.47 2.41
N VAL A 186 21.09 5.74 2.78
CA VAL A 186 20.33 6.17 3.96
C VAL A 186 18.97 5.52 4.00
N GLU A 187 18.74 4.70 5.02
CA GLU A 187 17.44 4.11 5.32
C GLU A 187 16.51 5.19 5.89
N ASP A 188 15.21 4.94 5.70
CA ASP A 188 14.18 5.78 6.30
C ASP A 188 14.07 5.53 7.81
N LYS A 189 13.55 6.49 8.56
CA LYS A 189 13.32 6.30 10.00
C LYS A 189 12.24 5.25 10.22
N ALA A 190 12.52 4.30 11.11
CA ALA A 190 11.53 3.33 11.54
C ALA A 190 10.28 4.02 12.13
N ILE A 191 9.13 3.41 11.94
CA ILE A 191 7.89 3.91 12.52
C ILE A 191 7.95 3.88 14.04
N THR A 192 7.46 4.93 14.69
CA THR A 192 7.35 4.97 16.17
C THR A 192 6.13 4.19 16.64
N LEU A 193 6.16 3.68 17.89
CA LEU A 193 5.01 3.03 18.49
C LEU A 193 3.76 3.95 18.54
N ALA A 194 3.97 5.24 18.75
CA ALA A 194 2.89 6.22 18.73
C ALA A 194 2.24 6.35 17.34
N ALA A 195 3.05 6.43 16.29
CA ALA A 195 2.59 6.47 14.92
C ALA A 195 1.83 5.18 14.52
N TYR A 196 2.39 4.01 14.87
CA TYR A 196 1.73 2.72 14.66
C TYR A 196 0.35 2.64 15.33
N ARG A 197 0.26 3.05 16.63
CA ARG A 197 -1.02 3.05 17.35
C ARG A 197 -2.05 3.97 16.70
N ARG A 198 -1.63 5.13 16.18
CA ARG A 198 -2.53 6.06 15.50
C ARG A 198 -3.04 5.49 14.18
N GLN A 199 -2.20 4.80 13.42
CA GLN A 199 -2.65 4.08 12.22
C GLN A 199 -3.64 2.96 12.58
N LEU A 200 -3.41 2.20 13.64
CA LEU A 200 -4.38 1.20 14.11
C LEU A 200 -5.73 1.82 14.53
N MET A 201 -5.72 3.03 15.12
CA MET A 201 -6.97 3.75 15.42
C MET A 201 -7.72 4.09 14.13
N ALA A 202 -7.03 4.60 13.10
CA ALA A 202 -7.64 4.89 11.81
C ALA A 202 -8.23 3.64 11.14
N ILE A 203 -7.51 2.52 11.16
CA ILE A 203 -7.97 1.23 10.62
C ILE A 203 -9.21 0.76 11.37
N LYS A 204 -9.18 0.81 12.71
CA LYS A 204 -10.32 0.39 13.55
C LYS A 204 -11.56 1.25 13.28
N GLN A 205 -11.38 2.56 13.16
CA GLN A 205 -12.49 3.45 12.83
C GLN A 205 -13.07 3.11 11.46
N TYR A 206 -12.24 3.00 10.43
CA TYR A 206 -12.65 2.64 9.07
C TYR A 206 -13.45 1.34 9.01
N ALA A 207 -13.02 0.34 9.79
CA ALA A 207 -13.70 -0.96 9.88
C ALA A 207 -15.10 -0.90 10.53
N HIS A 208 -15.39 0.13 11.33
CA HIS A 208 -16.68 0.31 12.02
C HIS A 208 -17.50 1.48 11.46
N ASP A 209 -16.97 2.25 10.54
CA ASP A 209 -17.71 3.33 9.88
C ASP A 209 -18.83 2.78 8.98
N GLN A 210 -19.78 3.64 8.65
CA GLN A 210 -20.82 3.30 7.68
C GLN A 210 -20.18 2.98 6.32
N PRO A 211 -20.64 1.94 5.62
CA PRO A 211 -20.11 1.59 4.31
C PRO A 211 -20.19 2.74 3.30
N ALA A 212 -19.08 3.04 2.63
CA ALA A 212 -19.04 4.02 1.57
C ALA A 212 -19.81 3.54 0.32
N ASN A 213 -20.34 4.46 -0.48
CA ASN A 213 -20.96 4.11 -1.76
C ASN A 213 -19.92 3.88 -2.85
N LEU A 214 -19.39 2.66 -2.92
CA LEU A 214 -18.33 2.28 -3.86
C LEU A 214 -18.80 2.24 -5.33
N ALA A 215 -20.12 2.21 -5.59
CA ALA A 215 -20.66 2.31 -6.95
C ALA A 215 -20.37 3.68 -7.61
N GLN A 216 -19.93 4.68 -6.83
CA GLN A 216 -19.48 5.96 -7.35
C GLN A 216 -18.03 5.94 -7.87
N ILE A 217 -17.27 4.87 -7.65
CA ILE A 217 -15.96 4.68 -8.26
C ILE A 217 -16.16 4.20 -9.70
N ASN A 218 -15.96 5.11 -10.66
CA ASN A 218 -16.13 4.84 -12.08
C ASN A 218 -14.81 4.48 -12.77
N GLN A 219 -13.67 4.70 -12.10
CA GLN A 219 -12.35 4.39 -12.63
C GLN A 219 -12.21 2.89 -12.89
N PRO A 220 -11.54 2.48 -13.98
CA PRO A 220 -11.11 1.11 -14.12
C PRO A 220 -10.35 0.70 -12.85
N THR A 221 -10.79 -0.38 -12.21
CA THR A 221 -10.27 -0.81 -10.91
C THR A 221 -9.74 -2.24 -10.98
N LEU A 222 -8.49 -2.44 -10.56
CA LEU A 222 -7.89 -3.76 -10.37
C LEU A 222 -7.84 -4.10 -8.89
N ILE A 223 -8.52 -5.17 -8.49
CA ILE A 223 -8.53 -5.68 -7.12
C ILE A 223 -7.66 -6.93 -7.07
N VAL A 224 -6.68 -6.95 -6.17
CA VAL A 224 -5.72 -8.05 -6.05
C VAL A 224 -5.62 -8.51 -4.60
N ASN A 225 -5.68 -9.83 -4.37
CA ASN A 225 -5.44 -10.37 -3.04
C ASN A 225 -4.82 -11.77 -3.09
N GLY A 226 -4.28 -12.24 -1.96
CA GLY A 226 -3.94 -13.63 -1.74
C GLY A 226 -5.14 -14.41 -1.17
N ASP A 227 -5.35 -15.64 -1.62
CA ASP A 227 -6.44 -16.47 -1.15
C ASP A 227 -6.32 -16.90 0.33
N HIS A 228 -5.13 -16.72 0.92
CA HIS A 228 -4.82 -16.98 2.32
C HIS A 228 -4.47 -15.71 3.12
N ASP A 229 -4.95 -14.55 2.68
CA ASP A 229 -4.77 -13.31 3.43
C ASP A 229 -5.55 -13.35 4.76
N ARG A 230 -4.82 -13.19 5.87
CA ARG A 230 -5.37 -13.18 7.24
C ARG A 230 -5.67 -11.78 7.75
N MET A 231 -5.08 -10.74 7.13
CA MET A 231 -5.19 -9.36 7.57
C MET A 231 -6.34 -8.62 6.87
N ALA A 232 -6.51 -8.89 5.58
CA ALA A 232 -7.64 -8.44 4.77
C ALA A 232 -8.24 -9.66 4.05
N PRO A 233 -9.12 -10.42 4.71
CA PRO A 233 -9.66 -11.66 4.16
C PRO A 233 -10.28 -11.48 2.78
N VAL A 234 -10.16 -12.51 1.95
CA VAL A 234 -10.57 -12.51 0.54
C VAL A 234 -12.04 -12.11 0.32
N ASN A 235 -12.90 -12.29 1.34
CA ASN A 235 -14.31 -11.87 1.29
C ASN A 235 -14.43 -10.35 1.07
N GLY A 236 -13.55 -9.54 1.67
CA GLY A 236 -13.51 -8.10 1.40
C GLY A 236 -13.18 -7.78 -0.06
N SER A 237 -12.33 -8.60 -0.71
CA SER A 237 -12.02 -8.44 -2.13
C SER A 237 -13.19 -8.80 -3.05
N TYR A 238 -13.97 -9.82 -2.70
CA TYR A 238 -15.22 -10.14 -3.41
C TYR A 238 -16.24 -9.00 -3.25
N GLU A 239 -16.42 -8.48 -2.04
CA GLU A 239 -17.33 -7.36 -1.78
C GLU A 239 -16.89 -6.09 -2.55
N LEU A 240 -15.60 -5.77 -2.59
CA LEU A 240 -15.08 -4.68 -3.41
C LEU A 240 -15.42 -4.88 -4.89
N HIS A 241 -15.21 -6.09 -5.41
CA HIS A 241 -15.49 -6.41 -6.81
C HIS A 241 -16.98 -6.33 -7.15
N GLU A 242 -17.86 -6.75 -6.25
CA GLU A 242 -19.31 -6.65 -6.42
C GLU A 242 -19.79 -5.19 -6.41
N ARG A 243 -19.19 -4.34 -5.55
CA ARG A 243 -19.64 -2.97 -5.32
C ARG A 243 -18.98 -1.92 -6.22
N ILE A 244 -17.79 -2.21 -6.81
CA ILE A 244 -17.11 -1.36 -7.80
C ILE A 244 -17.38 -1.95 -9.19
N LEU A 245 -18.37 -1.37 -9.91
CA LEU A 245 -18.91 -1.94 -11.14
C LEU A 245 -17.88 -2.10 -12.27
N ASN A 246 -16.91 -1.17 -12.36
CA ASN A 246 -15.83 -1.22 -13.36
C ASN A 246 -14.56 -1.83 -12.77
N SER A 247 -14.66 -3.05 -12.25
CA SER A 247 -13.51 -3.70 -11.61
C SER A 247 -13.19 -5.09 -12.17
N GLN A 248 -11.91 -5.48 -11.99
CA GLN A 248 -11.39 -6.81 -12.26
C GLN A 248 -10.82 -7.37 -10.95
N LEU A 249 -11.04 -8.65 -10.68
CA LEU A 249 -10.52 -9.33 -9.50
C LEU A 249 -9.47 -10.37 -9.88
N LYS A 250 -8.29 -10.28 -9.28
CA LYS A 250 -7.22 -11.29 -9.36
C LYS A 250 -6.91 -11.83 -7.97
N LEU A 251 -7.10 -13.12 -7.77
CA LEU A 251 -6.66 -13.83 -6.58
C LEU A 251 -5.42 -14.67 -6.89
N TYR A 252 -4.42 -14.59 -6.02
CA TYR A 252 -3.22 -15.40 -6.09
C TYR A 252 -3.36 -16.62 -5.18
N PRO A 253 -3.21 -17.85 -5.73
CA PRO A 253 -3.25 -19.06 -4.93
C PRO A 253 -2.01 -19.17 -4.03
N ASP A 254 -2.19 -19.75 -2.85
CA ASP A 254 -1.13 -19.91 -1.82
C ASP A 254 -0.41 -18.59 -1.49
N ALA A 255 -1.13 -17.47 -1.54
CA ALA A 255 -0.57 -16.16 -1.25
C ALA A 255 -1.23 -15.53 -0.02
N GLY A 256 -0.40 -14.86 0.78
CA GLY A 256 -0.85 -14.12 1.96
C GLY A 256 -1.15 -12.65 1.64
N HIS A 257 -1.07 -11.80 2.66
CA HIS A 257 -1.41 -10.38 2.59
C HIS A 257 -0.63 -9.58 1.55
N MET A 258 0.62 -9.97 1.28
CA MET A 258 1.47 -9.30 0.28
C MET A 258 1.63 -10.15 -0.96
N ALA A 259 0.51 -10.55 -1.57
CA ALA A 259 0.49 -11.38 -2.78
C ALA A 259 1.35 -10.79 -3.92
N LEU A 260 1.40 -9.46 -4.04
CA LEU A 260 2.23 -8.76 -5.01
C LEU A 260 3.75 -8.93 -4.75
N PHE A 261 4.19 -9.06 -3.51
CA PHE A 261 5.60 -9.31 -3.15
C PHE A 261 5.96 -10.79 -3.23
N GLN A 262 4.96 -11.66 -3.11
CA GLN A 262 5.13 -13.10 -3.33
C GLN A 262 5.25 -13.42 -4.81
N ASN A 263 4.58 -12.67 -5.68
CA ASN A 263 4.49 -12.89 -7.13
C ASN A 263 4.91 -11.63 -7.94
N PRO A 264 6.10 -11.04 -7.73
CA PRO A 264 6.41 -9.72 -8.25
C PRO A 264 6.42 -9.64 -9.79
N ASN A 265 6.88 -10.69 -10.48
CA ASN A 265 6.91 -10.71 -11.94
C ASN A 265 5.50 -10.79 -12.54
N ASP A 266 4.66 -11.69 -12.03
CA ASP A 266 3.28 -11.86 -12.50
C ASP A 266 2.44 -10.61 -12.21
N PHE A 267 2.59 -10.05 -11.00
CA PHE A 267 1.88 -8.82 -10.65
C PHE A 267 2.33 -7.63 -11.52
N ALA A 268 3.62 -7.46 -11.78
CA ALA A 268 4.12 -6.39 -12.66
C ALA A 268 3.58 -6.53 -14.09
N ALA A 269 3.52 -7.76 -14.63
CA ALA A 269 2.95 -8.02 -15.95
C ALA A 269 1.44 -7.74 -15.99
N LEU A 270 0.69 -8.20 -14.99
CA LEU A 270 -0.74 -7.93 -14.84
C LEU A 270 -1.01 -6.42 -14.74
N LEU A 271 -0.25 -5.71 -13.92
CA LEU A 271 -0.38 -4.28 -13.75
C LEU A 271 -0.07 -3.52 -15.05
N ALA A 272 0.98 -3.91 -15.78
CA ALA A 272 1.31 -3.30 -17.07
C ALA A 272 0.20 -3.52 -18.10
N GLN A 273 -0.37 -4.72 -18.16
CA GLN A 273 -1.52 -5.00 -19.04
C GLN A 273 -2.73 -4.14 -18.66
N PHE A 274 -3.07 -4.08 -17.37
CA PHE A 274 -4.23 -3.32 -16.88
C PHE A 274 -4.11 -1.81 -17.16
N LEU A 275 -2.94 -1.23 -16.95
CA LEU A 275 -2.71 0.21 -17.09
C LEU A 275 -2.54 0.68 -18.56
N ASN A 276 -2.46 -0.23 -19.51
CA ASN A 276 -2.33 0.09 -20.94
C ASN A 276 -3.66 -0.02 -21.71
N HIS A 277 -4.73 -0.36 -21.02
CA HIS A 277 -6.10 -0.36 -21.52
C HIS A 277 -6.90 0.83 -21.00
#